data_dbe355c44f320ec74bafb07479781b41
#
_entry.id   dbe355c44f320ec74bafb07479781b41
#
_cell.length_a   1.000
_cell.length_b   1.000
_cell.length_c   1.000
_cell.angle_alpha   90.00
_cell.angle_beta   90.00
_cell.angle_gamma   90.00
#
_symmetry.space_group_name_H-M   'P 1'
#
loop_
_entity.id
_entity.type
_entity.pdbx_description
1 polymer ?
#
loop_
_entity_poly.entity_id
_entity_poly.type
_entity_poly.pdbx_seq_one_letter_code
_entity_poly.pdbx_strand_id
1 'polypeptide(L)'
;NGAGKSTTIRMLCGIITPSSGSGQVAGYDVVRQSESIKQTIGYMSQKFSLYEDLTPVENIRFYLGIYSVPESQWGERTGWALGQARLEEVKDRLTRELPPGWRQRLALACALLHRPEILFLDEPTSGVDPITRRHFWEFIRGLAREGVTIFVTTHYMDEALNCDRIVMINEGRIVAIGSPGEIIAEVCPGEAKATLNDAFIRLMTRTDGD
;
A
#
# COMPACT_ATOMS: atom_id res chain seq x y z
N ASN A 1 1.53 -14.51 -8.38
CA ASN A 1 2.76 -13.98 -7.81
C ASN A 1 3.82 -13.84 -8.91
N GLY A 2 4.77 -12.89 -8.75
CA GLY A 2 5.85 -12.70 -9.73
C GLY A 2 5.50 -11.84 -10.96
N ALA A 3 4.28 -11.33 -11.09
CA ALA A 3 3.83 -10.52 -12.22
C ALA A 3 4.47 -9.12 -12.34
N GLY A 4 5.32 -8.70 -11.36
CA GLY A 4 5.98 -7.38 -11.38
C GLY A 4 5.34 -6.30 -10.51
N LYS A 5 4.26 -6.56 -9.76
CA LYS A 5 3.56 -5.57 -8.91
C LYS A 5 4.47 -4.87 -7.92
N SER A 6 5.15 -5.64 -7.05
CA SER A 6 6.06 -5.07 -6.03
C SER A 6 7.26 -4.37 -6.65
N THR A 7 7.76 -4.84 -7.80
CA THR A 7 8.83 -4.18 -8.54
C THR A 7 8.38 -2.81 -9.04
N THR A 8 7.17 -2.73 -9.59
CA THR A 8 6.58 -1.46 -10.05
C THR A 8 6.42 -0.47 -8.90
N ILE A 9 5.83 -0.90 -7.77
CA ILE A 9 5.72 -0.04 -6.58
C ILE A 9 7.11 0.47 -6.14
N ARG A 10 8.10 -0.40 -6.05
CA ARG A 10 9.46 -0.01 -5.61
C ARG A 10 10.13 0.98 -6.56
N MET A 11 9.89 0.87 -7.86
CA MET A 11 10.34 1.87 -8.83
C MET A 11 9.63 3.22 -8.62
N LEU A 12 8.31 3.22 -8.44
CA LEU A 12 7.53 4.44 -8.18
C LEU A 12 7.92 5.10 -6.85
N CYS A 13 8.25 4.31 -5.83
CA CYS A 13 8.74 4.82 -4.54
C CYS A 13 10.21 5.29 -4.56
N GLY A 14 10.91 5.21 -5.70
CA GLY A 14 12.33 5.56 -5.79
C GLY A 14 13.27 4.63 -5.04
N ILE A 15 12.84 3.39 -4.72
CA ILE A 15 13.64 2.38 -4.03
C ILE A 15 14.51 1.60 -5.03
N ILE A 16 14.00 1.37 -6.24
CA ILE A 16 14.69 0.69 -7.34
C ILE A 16 14.71 1.61 -8.54
N THR A 17 15.87 1.79 -9.16
CA THR A 17 15.99 2.56 -10.41
C THR A 17 15.51 1.69 -11.58
N PRO A 18 14.55 2.17 -12.40
CA PRO A 18 14.13 1.46 -13.60
C PRO A 18 15.29 1.37 -14.61
N SER A 19 15.39 0.25 -15.34
CA SER A 19 16.42 0.05 -16.38
C SER A 19 16.18 0.92 -17.62
N SER A 20 14.92 1.30 -17.86
CA SER A 20 14.51 2.17 -18.97
C SER A 20 13.14 2.79 -18.70
N GLY A 21 12.74 3.75 -19.53
CA GLY A 21 11.50 4.47 -19.38
C GLY A 21 11.60 5.69 -18.45
N SER A 22 10.49 6.35 -18.23
CA SER A 22 10.37 7.54 -17.37
C SER A 22 9.05 7.51 -16.62
N GLY A 23 9.00 8.20 -15.50
CA GLY A 23 7.79 8.34 -14.71
C GLY A 23 7.93 9.46 -13.69
N GLN A 24 6.79 9.92 -13.18
CA GLN A 24 6.74 10.94 -12.13
C GLN A 24 5.79 10.51 -11.02
N VAL A 25 6.15 10.82 -9.78
CA VAL A 25 5.34 10.63 -8.58
C VAL A 25 5.35 11.93 -7.79
N ALA A 26 4.18 12.47 -7.47
CA ALA A 26 4.04 13.78 -6.82
C ALA A 26 4.82 14.90 -7.56
N GLY A 27 4.90 14.84 -8.90
CA GLY A 27 5.66 15.80 -9.72
C GLY A 27 7.17 15.56 -9.78
N TYR A 28 7.72 14.60 -9.03
CA TYR A 28 9.15 14.26 -9.01
C TYR A 28 9.47 13.12 -9.98
N ASP A 29 10.58 13.23 -10.72
CA ASP A 29 11.11 12.20 -11.61
C ASP A 29 11.62 10.98 -10.79
N VAL A 30 11.16 9.77 -11.15
CA VAL A 30 11.46 8.53 -10.40
C VAL A 30 12.94 8.13 -10.42
N VAL A 31 13.74 8.64 -11.38
CA VAL A 31 15.18 8.35 -11.51
C VAL A 31 16.00 9.45 -10.84
N ARG A 32 15.70 10.72 -11.16
CA ARG A 32 16.54 11.85 -10.80
C ARG A 32 16.22 12.42 -9.43
N GLN A 33 15.00 12.21 -8.94
CA GLN A 33 14.48 12.85 -7.71
C GLN A 33 13.93 11.82 -6.72
N SER A 34 14.52 10.63 -6.68
CA SER A 34 14.07 9.51 -5.83
C SER A 34 14.03 9.88 -4.34
N GLU A 35 14.97 10.69 -3.85
CA GLU A 35 14.99 11.13 -2.44
C GLU A 35 13.82 12.08 -2.13
N SER A 36 13.46 12.98 -3.06
CA SER A 36 12.27 13.84 -2.90
C SER A 36 10.99 12.99 -2.86
N ILE A 37 10.89 11.95 -3.71
CA ILE A 37 9.76 11.01 -3.68
C ILE A 37 9.65 10.35 -2.30
N LYS A 38 10.75 9.78 -1.77
CA LYS A 38 10.77 9.10 -0.46
C LYS A 38 10.33 9.99 0.70
N GLN A 39 10.59 11.29 0.62
CA GLN A 39 10.14 12.26 1.64
C GLN A 39 8.67 12.66 1.50
N THR A 40 8.09 12.49 0.33
CA THR A 40 6.72 12.95 0.00
C THR A 40 5.69 11.85 0.15
N ILE A 41 6.07 10.58 -0.03
CA ILE A 41 5.17 9.45 -0.01
C ILE A 41 5.21 8.68 1.31
N GLY A 42 4.08 8.07 1.68
CA GLY A 42 4.07 6.98 2.66
C GLY A 42 4.31 5.65 1.95
N TYR A 43 5.12 4.77 2.52
CA TYR A 43 5.35 3.44 1.96
C TYR A 43 5.28 2.36 3.03
N MET A 44 4.45 1.36 2.81
CA MET A 44 4.36 0.16 3.64
C MET A 44 4.72 -1.05 2.80
N SER A 45 5.86 -1.67 3.11
CA SER A 45 6.34 -2.89 2.45
C SER A 45 5.61 -4.12 2.95
N GLN A 46 5.61 -5.19 2.17
CA GLN A 46 5.01 -6.48 2.51
C GLN A 46 5.52 -7.06 3.86
N LYS A 47 6.78 -6.81 4.22
CA LYS A 47 7.41 -7.27 5.49
C LYS A 47 7.34 -6.24 6.62
N PHE A 48 6.52 -5.20 6.47
CA PHE A 48 6.26 -4.12 7.43
C PHE A 48 7.46 -3.27 7.87
N SER A 49 8.69 -3.56 7.50
CA SER A 49 9.90 -2.76 7.79
C SER A 49 9.99 -2.19 9.24
N LEU A 50 9.41 -2.85 10.21
CA LEU A 50 9.44 -2.47 11.62
C LEU A 50 10.68 -3.02 12.31
N TYR A 51 11.20 -2.28 13.28
CA TYR A 51 12.25 -2.75 14.16
C TYR A 51 11.63 -3.59 15.28
N GLU A 52 11.85 -4.89 15.23
CA GLU A 52 11.21 -5.86 16.12
C GLU A 52 11.68 -5.74 17.58
N ASP A 53 12.92 -5.26 17.79
CA ASP A 53 13.52 -5.02 19.11
C ASP A 53 13.16 -3.63 19.71
N LEU A 54 12.40 -2.83 18.99
CA LEU A 54 11.84 -1.56 19.46
C LEU A 54 10.38 -1.73 19.84
N THR A 55 9.92 -0.91 20.77
CA THR A 55 8.51 -0.74 21.10
C THR A 55 7.76 0.03 20.01
N PRO A 56 6.41 0.03 19.99
CA PRO A 56 5.63 0.90 19.11
C PRO A 56 6.03 2.37 19.18
N VAL A 57 6.22 2.91 20.39
CA VAL A 57 6.63 4.32 20.58
C VAL A 57 8.00 4.58 19.97
N GLU A 58 8.96 3.68 20.17
CA GLU A 58 10.32 3.82 19.63
C GLU A 58 10.33 3.69 18.11
N ASN A 59 9.56 2.75 17.52
CA ASN A 59 9.37 2.67 16.08
C ASN A 59 8.80 3.99 15.52
N ILE A 60 7.73 4.51 16.11
CA ILE A 60 7.12 5.78 15.68
C ILE A 60 8.15 6.91 15.73
N ARG A 61 8.90 7.06 16.83
CA ARG A 61 9.94 8.10 16.98
C ARG A 61 11.06 7.96 15.96
N PHE A 62 11.47 6.73 15.67
CA PHE A 62 12.45 6.43 14.63
C PHE A 62 11.99 6.92 13.26
N TYR A 63 10.74 6.61 12.87
CA TYR A 63 10.18 7.07 11.59
C TYR A 63 9.93 8.57 11.55
N LEU A 64 9.54 9.21 12.66
CA LEU A 64 9.48 10.68 12.76
C LEU A 64 10.82 11.32 12.41
N GLY A 65 11.93 10.74 12.90
CA GLY A 65 13.29 11.18 12.55
C GLY A 65 13.61 10.97 11.08
N ILE A 66 13.32 9.81 10.51
CA ILE A 66 13.54 9.50 9.08
C ILE A 66 12.82 10.50 8.16
N TYR A 67 11.56 10.81 8.49
CA TYR A 67 10.76 11.75 7.71
C TYR A 67 11.04 13.22 8.06
N SER A 68 12.06 13.48 8.87
CA SER A 68 12.46 14.84 9.27
C SER A 68 11.30 15.67 9.86
N VAL A 69 10.37 15.01 10.58
CA VAL A 69 9.29 15.71 11.27
C VAL A 69 9.88 16.53 12.42
N PRO A 70 9.55 17.84 12.57
CA PRO A 70 10.08 18.67 13.65
C PRO A 70 9.81 18.06 15.03
N GLU A 71 10.82 18.07 15.91
CA GLU A 71 10.71 17.48 17.26
C GLU A 71 9.55 18.06 18.08
N SER A 72 9.22 19.33 17.87
CA SER A 72 8.06 19.98 18.51
C SER A 72 6.72 19.32 18.20
N GLN A 73 6.62 18.54 17.11
CA GLN A 73 5.42 17.81 16.69
C GLN A 73 5.42 16.33 17.13
N TRP A 74 6.55 15.82 17.65
CA TRP A 74 6.68 14.38 17.92
C TRP A 74 5.65 13.86 18.93
N GLY A 75 5.36 14.64 19.97
CA GLY A 75 4.35 14.27 20.97
C GLY A 75 2.95 14.08 20.35
N GLU A 76 2.50 15.09 19.59
CA GLU A 76 1.22 15.05 18.89
C GLU A 76 1.15 13.89 17.91
N ARG A 77 2.18 13.75 17.06
CA ARG A 77 2.23 12.69 16.03
C ARG A 77 2.27 11.28 16.62
N THR A 78 3.03 11.10 17.72
CA THR A 78 3.09 9.82 18.43
C THR A 78 1.73 9.46 19.02
N GLY A 79 1.08 10.41 19.70
CA GLY A 79 -0.25 10.19 20.26
C GLY A 79 -1.29 9.87 19.18
N TRP A 80 -1.29 10.63 18.08
CA TRP A 80 -2.14 10.37 16.92
C TRP A 80 -1.91 8.96 16.34
N ALA A 81 -0.64 8.58 16.11
CA ALA A 81 -0.30 7.28 15.50
C ALA A 81 -0.70 6.11 16.39
N LEU A 82 -0.48 6.20 17.71
CA LEU A 82 -0.91 5.18 18.67
C LEU A 82 -2.44 5.04 18.67
N GLY A 83 -3.18 6.16 18.69
CA GLY A 83 -4.62 6.18 18.64
C GLY A 83 -5.18 5.55 17.36
N GLN A 84 -4.66 5.95 16.19
CA GLN A 84 -5.08 5.38 14.91
C GLN A 84 -4.81 3.88 14.81
N ALA A 85 -3.66 3.45 15.29
CA ALA A 85 -3.27 2.04 15.32
C ALA A 85 -3.92 1.25 16.45
N ARG A 86 -4.59 1.91 17.42
CA ARG A 86 -5.13 1.33 18.67
C ARG A 86 -4.07 0.54 19.43
N LEU A 87 -2.92 1.18 19.66
CA LEU A 87 -1.74 0.56 20.26
C LEU A 87 -1.40 1.13 21.65
N GLU A 88 -2.26 1.96 22.24
CA GLU A 88 -2.01 2.63 23.52
C GLU A 88 -1.69 1.65 24.66
N GLU A 89 -2.41 0.54 24.73
CA GLU A 89 -2.25 -0.47 25.79
C GLU A 89 -0.96 -1.30 25.66
N VAL A 90 -0.37 -1.33 24.48
CA VAL A 90 0.81 -2.14 24.16
C VAL A 90 2.01 -1.30 23.68
N LYS A 91 1.92 0.02 23.83
CA LYS A 91 2.91 0.99 23.31
C LYS A 91 4.34 0.76 23.83
N ASP A 92 4.47 0.13 24.99
CA ASP A 92 5.75 -0.12 25.68
C ASP A 92 6.19 -1.61 25.59
N ARG A 93 5.45 -2.48 24.88
CA ARG A 93 5.85 -3.87 24.62
C ARG A 93 6.74 -3.94 23.36
N LEU A 94 7.62 -4.92 23.29
CA LEU A 94 8.46 -5.11 22.10
C LEU A 94 7.59 -5.46 20.88
N THR A 95 7.91 -4.88 19.74
CA THR A 95 7.15 -5.08 18.48
C THR A 95 7.11 -6.54 18.04
N ARG A 96 8.17 -7.33 18.30
CA ARG A 96 8.18 -8.78 18.03
C ARG A 96 7.14 -9.58 18.82
N GLU A 97 6.69 -9.08 19.96
CA GLU A 97 5.68 -9.71 20.81
C GLU A 97 4.24 -9.41 20.36
N LEU A 98 4.09 -8.46 19.44
CA LEU A 98 2.77 -8.06 18.95
C LEU A 98 2.23 -9.06 17.92
N PRO A 99 0.93 -9.38 17.95
CA PRO A 99 0.28 -10.14 16.88
C PRO A 99 0.44 -9.46 15.51
N PRO A 100 0.41 -10.24 14.40
CA PRO A 100 0.60 -9.69 13.04
C PRO A 100 -0.29 -8.50 12.69
N GLY A 101 -1.58 -8.54 13.05
CA GLY A 101 -2.51 -7.42 12.80
C GLY A 101 -2.15 -6.13 13.54
N TRP A 102 -1.50 -6.21 14.69
CA TRP A 102 -1.04 -5.04 15.44
C TRP A 102 0.24 -4.47 14.80
N ARG A 103 1.15 -5.34 14.36
CA ARG A 103 2.33 -4.91 13.59
C ARG A 103 1.94 -4.25 12.27
N GLN A 104 0.94 -4.78 11.57
CA GLN A 104 0.39 -4.18 10.37
C GLN A 104 -0.11 -2.75 10.63
N ARG A 105 -0.92 -2.55 11.69
CA ARG A 105 -1.43 -1.22 12.04
C ARG A 105 -0.33 -0.24 12.44
N LEU A 106 0.68 -0.72 13.17
CA LEU A 106 1.86 0.09 13.50
C LEU A 106 2.61 0.53 12.23
N ALA A 107 2.85 -0.39 11.30
CA ALA A 107 3.54 -0.09 10.04
C ALA A 107 2.78 0.96 9.22
N LEU A 108 1.46 0.82 9.12
CA LEU A 108 0.61 1.80 8.44
C LEU A 108 0.66 3.16 9.13
N ALA A 109 0.58 3.21 10.48
CA ALA A 109 0.69 4.45 11.23
C ALA A 109 2.06 5.12 11.03
N CYS A 110 3.15 4.35 11.01
CA CYS A 110 4.49 4.86 10.72
C CYS A 110 4.57 5.48 9.31
N ALA A 111 3.95 4.86 8.29
CA ALA A 111 3.93 5.37 6.92
C ALA A 111 3.14 6.69 6.77
N LEU A 112 2.33 7.06 7.75
CA LEU A 112 1.46 8.24 7.73
C LEU A 112 1.96 9.41 8.60
N LEU A 113 3.05 9.24 9.34
CA LEU A 113 3.54 10.21 10.34
C LEU A 113 3.81 11.62 9.79
N HIS A 114 4.27 11.72 8.56
CA HIS A 114 4.59 12.97 7.89
C HIS A 114 3.43 13.52 7.04
N ARG A 115 2.22 12.90 7.12
CA ARG A 115 0.99 13.26 6.38
C ARG A 115 1.23 13.27 4.86
N PRO A 116 1.60 12.13 4.26
CA PRO A 116 1.86 12.05 2.82
C PRO A 116 0.58 12.27 2.01
N GLU A 117 0.74 12.88 0.82
CA GLU A 117 -0.34 12.98 -0.16
C GLU A 117 -0.59 11.68 -0.92
N ILE A 118 0.44 10.81 -0.99
CA ILE A 118 0.38 9.52 -1.68
C ILE A 118 0.87 8.43 -0.73
N LEU A 119 0.08 7.35 -0.62
CA LEU A 119 0.40 6.18 0.20
C LEU A 119 0.53 4.94 -0.69
N PHE A 120 1.69 4.30 -0.68
CA PHE A 120 1.94 3.04 -1.35
C PHE A 120 1.89 1.88 -0.36
N LEU A 121 1.09 0.86 -0.66
CA LEU A 121 0.88 -0.31 0.19
C LEU A 121 1.16 -1.59 -0.61
N ASP A 122 2.22 -2.31 -0.26
CA ASP A 122 2.63 -3.52 -0.97
C ASP A 122 2.10 -4.77 -0.26
N GLU A 123 1.01 -5.35 -0.79
CA GLU A 123 0.28 -6.51 -0.23
C GLU A 123 -0.03 -6.37 1.28
N PRO A 124 -0.62 -5.25 1.72
CA PRO A 124 -0.68 -4.88 3.13
C PRO A 124 -1.48 -5.85 3.99
N THR A 125 -2.39 -6.62 3.42
CA THR A 125 -3.32 -7.54 4.11
C THR A 125 -2.94 -9.01 3.96
N SER A 126 -1.76 -9.29 3.39
CA SER A 126 -1.28 -10.67 3.23
C SER A 126 -1.08 -11.34 4.59
N GLY A 127 -1.69 -12.52 4.78
CA GLY A 127 -1.59 -13.29 6.02
C GLY A 127 -2.39 -12.72 7.21
N VAL A 128 -3.30 -11.78 6.97
CA VAL A 128 -4.17 -11.16 7.98
C VAL A 128 -5.55 -11.79 7.94
N ASP A 129 -6.14 -11.99 9.13
CA ASP A 129 -7.50 -12.53 9.26
C ASP A 129 -8.57 -11.62 8.62
N PRO A 130 -9.75 -12.17 8.22
CA PRO A 130 -10.77 -11.40 7.50
C PRO A 130 -11.32 -10.18 8.25
N ILE A 131 -11.40 -10.23 9.58
CA ILE A 131 -11.93 -9.12 10.40
C ILE A 131 -10.94 -7.97 10.41
N THR A 132 -9.67 -8.27 10.68
CA THR A 132 -8.57 -7.27 10.66
C THR A 132 -8.41 -6.68 9.27
N ARG A 133 -8.52 -7.50 8.20
CA ARG A 133 -8.49 -7.04 6.80
C ARG A 133 -9.62 -6.03 6.52
N ARG A 134 -10.84 -6.32 6.95
CA ARG A 134 -11.98 -5.41 6.79
C ARG A 134 -11.72 -4.05 7.45
N HIS A 135 -11.27 -4.04 8.71
CA HIS A 135 -10.95 -2.80 9.42
C HIS A 135 -9.82 -2.00 8.72
N PHE A 136 -8.83 -2.71 8.18
CA PHE A 136 -7.76 -2.08 7.39
C PHE A 136 -8.33 -1.36 6.16
N TRP A 137 -9.20 -2.00 5.39
CA TRP A 137 -9.83 -1.41 4.21
C TRP A 137 -10.77 -0.25 4.58
N GLU A 138 -11.48 -0.32 5.70
CA GLU A 138 -12.28 0.80 6.21
C GLU A 138 -11.40 2.00 6.53
N PHE A 139 -10.25 1.78 7.16
CA PHE A 139 -9.31 2.83 7.52
C PHE A 139 -8.71 3.52 6.29
N ILE A 140 -8.16 2.77 5.33
CA ILE A 140 -7.55 3.37 4.13
C ILE A 140 -8.58 4.08 3.25
N ARG A 141 -9.83 3.61 3.20
CA ARG A 141 -10.91 4.34 2.54
C ARG A 141 -11.25 5.66 3.26
N GLY A 142 -11.09 5.72 4.56
CA GLY A 142 -11.17 6.96 5.32
C GLY A 142 -10.13 7.97 4.84
N LEU A 143 -8.87 7.56 4.76
CA LEU A 143 -7.76 8.39 4.26
C LEU A 143 -8.00 8.88 2.81
N ALA A 144 -8.52 8.01 1.94
CA ALA A 144 -8.84 8.40 0.56
C ALA A 144 -9.90 9.51 0.50
N ARG A 145 -10.92 9.45 1.38
CA ARG A 145 -11.94 10.53 1.49
C ARG A 145 -11.37 11.85 2.02
N GLU A 146 -10.28 11.78 2.78
CA GLU A 146 -9.52 12.95 3.26
C GLU A 146 -8.55 13.50 2.19
N GLY A 147 -8.53 12.91 0.99
CA GLY A 147 -7.74 13.37 -0.16
C GLY A 147 -6.40 12.66 -0.36
N VAL A 148 -6.07 11.65 0.44
CA VAL A 148 -4.85 10.86 0.24
C VAL A 148 -5.02 9.94 -0.97
N THR A 149 -4.11 10.00 -1.93
CA THR A 149 -4.05 9.04 -3.05
C THR A 149 -3.45 7.73 -2.54
N ILE A 150 -4.18 6.61 -2.68
CA ILE A 150 -3.73 5.32 -2.17
C ILE A 150 -3.47 4.34 -3.31
N PHE A 151 -2.26 3.81 -3.38
CA PHE A 151 -1.86 2.80 -4.33
C PHE A 151 -1.62 1.48 -3.59
N VAL A 152 -2.44 0.45 -3.88
CA VAL A 152 -2.36 -0.86 -3.20
C VAL A 152 -2.02 -1.93 -4.21
N THR A 153 -1.05 -2.80 -3.90
CA THR A 153 -0.95 -4.08 -4.58
C THR A 153 -1.65 -5.15 -3.78
N THR A 154 -2.35 -6.02 -4.47
CA THR A 154 -2.99 -7.20 -3.90
C THR A 154 -3.05 -8.34 -4.92
N HIS A 155 -3.18 -9.56 -4.46
CA HIS A 155 -3.51 -10.72 -5.27
C HIS A 155 -4.93 -11.24 -5.00
N TYR A 156 -5.69 -10.53 -4.14
CA TYR A 156 -7.08 -10.85 -3.82
C TYR A 156 -8.03 -10.00 -4.69
N MET A 157 -8.87 -10.65 -5.50
CA MET A 157 -9.81 -9.95 -6.39
C MET A 157 -10.93 -9.23 -5.61
N ASP A 158 -11.33 -9.76 -4.46
CA ASP A 158 -12.29 -9.13 -3.55
C ASP A 158 -11.76 -7.80 -2.96
N GLU A 159 -10.46 -7.69 -2.76
CA GLU A 159 -9.84 -6.43 -2.35
C GLU A 159 -9.83 -5.41 -3.49
N ALA A 160 -9.51 -5.84 -4.71
CA ALA A 160 -9.49 -4.97 -5.87
C ALA A 160 -10.85 -4.31 -6.14
N LEU A 161 -11.96 -4.96 -5.76
CA LEU A 161 -13.31 -4.38 -5.84
C LEU A 161 -13.51 -3.14 -4.95
N ASN A 162 -12.64 -2.91 -3.97
CA ASN A 162 -12.68 -1.71 -3.11
C ASN A 162 -11.94 -0.50 -3.72
N CYS A 163 -11.29 -0.67 -4.87
CA CYS A 163 -10.53 0.38 -5.53
C CYS A 163 -11.37 1.08 -6.61
N ASP A 164 -11.19 2.39 -6.77
CA ASP A 164 -11.85 3.16 -7.84
C ASP A 164 -11.31 2.78 -9.22
N ARG A 165 -10.01 2.46 -9.28
CA ARG A 165 -9.30 2.07 -10.49
C ARG A 165 -8.32 0.95 -10.19
N ILE A 166 -8.22 -0.02 -11.08
CA ILE A 166 -7.29 -1.14 -10.97
C ILE A 166 -6.44 -1.28 -12.22
N VAL A 167 -5.24 -1.80 -12.02
CA VAL A 167 -4.30 -2.16 -13.08
C VAL A 167 -3.99 -3.65 -12.92
N MET A 168 -4.34 -4.44 -13.91
CA MET A 168 -3.98 -5.86 -13.94
C MET A 168 -2.65 -6.03 -14.66
N ILE A 169 -1.73 -6.74 -14.01
CA ILE A 169 -0.38 -6.98 -14.54
C ILE A 169 -0.18 -8.49 -14.67
N ASN A 170 0.31 -8.90 -15.85
CA ASN A 170 0.77 -10.26 -16.12
C ASN A 170 2.16 -10.20 -16.76
N GLU A 171 3.13 -10.99 -16.25
CA GLU A 171 4.50 -11.06 -16.78
C GLU A 171 5.17 -9.70 -17.06
N GLY A 172 4.95 -8.75 -16.14
CA GLY A 172 5.50 -7.38 -16.25
C GLY A 172 4.77 -6.48 -17.24
N ARG A 173 3.67 -6.92 -17.85
CA ARG A 173 2.86 -6.14 -18.81
C ARG A 173 1.51 -5.78 -18.21
N ILE A 174 1.02 -4.59 -18.52
CA ILE A 174 -0.35 -4.20 -18.19
C ILE A 174 -1.28 -4.89 -19.17
N VAL A 175 -2.20 -5.70 -18.66
CA VAL A 175 -3.20 -6.44 -19.48
C VAL A 175 -4.60 -5.82 -19.40
N ALA A 176 -4.90 -5.05 -18.37
CA ALA A 176 -6.13 -4.25 -18.27
C ALA A 176 -5.94 -3.08 -17.30
N ILE A 177 -6.66 -1.98 -17.55
CA ILE A 177 -6.70 -0.79 -16.70
C ILE A 177 -8.07 -0.14 -16.75
N GLY A 178 -8.69 0.11 -15.61
CA GLY A 178 -10.02 0.73 -15.52
C GLY A 178 -10.62 0.55 -14.13
N SER A 179 -11.86 0.95 -13.94
CA SER A 179 -12.63 0.55 -12.77
C SER A 179 -12.95 -0.95 -12.83
N PRO A 180 -13.23 -1.61 -11.68
CA PRO A 180 -13.62 -3.01 -11.68
C PRO A 180 -14.78 -3.32 -12.63
N GLY A 181 -15.80 -2.44 -12.67
CA GLY A 181 -16.96 -2.58 -13.54
C GLY A 181 -16.65 -2.46 -15.03
N GLU A 182 -15.81 -1.48 -15.42
CA GLU A 182 -15.37 -1.33 -16.80
C GLU A 182 -14.61 -2.54 -17.29
N ILE A 183 -13.67 -3.08 -16.51
CA ILE A 183 -12.89 -4.26 -16.88
C ILE A 183 -13.79 -5.48 -17.03
N ILE A 184 -14.76 -5.70 -16.12
CA ILE A 184 -15.72 -6.80 -16.24
C ILE A 184 -16.53 -6.66 -17.53
N ALA A 185 -17.06 -5.47 -17.83
CA ALA A 185 -17.88 -5.24 -19.02
C ALA A 185 -17.09 -5.44 -20.33
N GLU A 186 -15.81 -5.02 -20.36
CA GLU A 186 -14.94 -5.16 -21.53
C GLU A 186 -14.52 -6.61 -21.79
N VAL A 187 -14.13 -7.34 -20.72
CA VAL A 187 -13.56 -8.69 -20.82
C VAL A 187 -14.63 -9.77 -20.90
N CYS A 188 -15.80 -9.53 -20.30
CA CYS A 188 -16.93 -10.48 -20.23
C CYS A 188 -18.23 -9.86 -20.81
N PRO A 189 -18.24 -9.44 -22.09
CA PRO A 189 -19.39 -8.74 -22.68
C PRO A 189 -20.63 -9.64 -22.69
N GLY A 190 -21.77 -9.09 -22.25
CA GLY A 190 -23.06 -9.80 -22.22
C GLY A 190 -23.26 -10.78 -21.06
N GLU A 191 -22.30 -10.93 -20.16
CA GLU A 191 -22.40 -11.85 -19.02
C GLU A 191 -22.77 -11.08 -17.74
N ALA A 192 -24.06 -10.95 -17.47
CA ALA A 192 -24.57 -10.17 -16.31
C ALA A 192 -24.10 -10.65 -14.93
N LYS A 193 -23.58 -11.87 -14.82
CA LYS A 193 -23.07 -12.46 -13.56
C LYS A 193 -21.55 -12.61 -13.51
N ALA A 194 -20.84 -12.11 -14.52
CA ALA A 194 -19.38 -12.19 -14.52
C ALA A 194 -18.78 -11.41 -13.36
N THR A 195 -17.76 -11.97 -12.75
CA THR A 195 -17.01 -11.38 -11.64
C THR A 195 -15.67 -10.84 -12.12
N LEU A 196 -15.01 -10.02 -11.29
CA LEU A 196 -13.66 -9.57 -11.56
C LEU A 196 -12.67 -10.75 -11.66
N ASN A 197 -12.92 -11.82 -10.91
CA ASN A 197 -12.12 -13.04 -10.99
C ASN A 197 -12.28 -13.75 -12.35
N ASP A 198 -13.48 -13.77 -12.93
CA ASP A 198 -13.71 -14.32 -14.27
C ASP A 198 -12.99 -13.51 -15.34
N ALA A 199 -13.04 -12.18 -15.24
CA ALA A 199 -12.30 -11.29 -16.12
C ALA A 199 -10.78 -11.52 -16.00
N PHE A 200 -10.26 -11.64 -14.78
CA PHE A 200 -8.85 -11.92 -14.52
C PHE A 200 -8.42 -13.24 -15.17
N ILE A 201 -9.15 -14.34 -14.96
CA ILE A 201 -8.84 -15.65 -15.55
C ILE A 201 -8.78 -15.56 -17.07
N ARG A 202 -9.73 -14.88 -17.72
CA ARG A 202 -9.75 -14.72 -19.18
C ARG A 202 -8.56 -13.94 -19.71
N LEU A 203 -8.17 -12.86 -19.02
CA LEU A 203 -7.00 -12.07 -19.40
C LEU A 203 -5.71 -12.89 -19.28
N MET A 204 -5.59 -13.73 -18.25
CA MET A 204 -4.42 -14.59 -18.07
C MET A 204 -4.32 -15.69 -19.12
N THR A 205 -5.46 -16.31 -19.50
CA THR A 205 -5.49 -17.39 -20.52
C THR A 205 -5.34 -16.90 -21.96
N ARG A 206 -5.63 -15.62 -22.25
CA ARG A 206 -5.41 -15.03 -23.58
C ARG A 206 -3.93 -14.75 -23.88
N THR A 207 -3.12 -14.53 -22.87
CA THR A 207 -1.68 -14.25 -23.02
C THR A 207 -0.83 -15.49 -23.28
N ASP A 208 -1.36 -16.70 -23.06
CA ASP A 208 -0.66 -17.96 -23.31
C ASP A 208 -0.80 -18.46 -24.77
N GLY A 209 -1.48 -17.71 -25.64
CA GLY A 209 -1.87 -18.16 -26.99
C GLY A 209 -1.38 -17.28 -28.19
N ASP A 210 -0.56 -16.24 -27.95
CA ASP A 210 0.00 -15.40 -29.02
C ASP A 210 1.54 -15.38 -28.99
#